data_aa2a96aba5f1f685d71e46274efdf22d
#
_entry.id   aa2a96aba5f1f685d71e46274efdf22d
#
_cell.length_a   1.000
_cell.length_b   1.000
_cell.length_c   1.000
_cell.angle_alpha   90.00
_cell.angle_beta   90.00
_cell.angle_gamma   90.00
#
_symmetry.space_group_name_H-M   'P 1'
#
loop_
_entity.id
_entity.type
_entity.pdbx_description
1 polymer ?
#
loop_
_entity_poly.entity_id
_entity_poly.type
_entity_poly.pdbx_seq_one_letter_code
_entity_poly.pdbx_strand_id
1 'polypeptide(L)'
;MEVVHARCCGIDVHQAKLAVCVSIKESVRSEKFKLCCGTTTAELLRLADWLQGHQVTHVAMEATGVYWKPVWHMLEGQFGLLLANPTQVKALRGRKTDLKDGERIADFLQHGLLQGSFVPPQPIQQLRDLARSRTTLKQEQVRIGNRIRKVLEDANVKLSSVMSDVMGVSGREMLRAMVRGENDPAALAQLARKRLRGKIPVLQQAMAGTLNEHHRFLIGQWLGVWDELAVRIEKFEERIEEQMRPFAPAVNAWTSVPGVDRITAWTIIAEMGADMSQFPTAAHAASWAGLCPGQEESAGKRLSGRTRQGNVWLRRALTQAAWGASMKKGSYFKAFYHRLAARKGKKRAIVAVAHALLVTGYMLLWTGKAFEDLGSEYFEQLDRERLTKRLVKRLEKLGHQVSLQPAA
;
A
#
# COMPACT_ATOMS: atom_id res chain seq x y z
N MET A 1 -37.67 5.16 -9.52
CA MET A 1 -36.33 5.72 -9.30
C MET A 1 -36.02 6.69 -10.43
N GLU A 2 -35.32 7.78 -10.12
CA GLU A 2 -34.86 8.74 -11.12
C GLU A 2 -33.82 8.10 -12.03
N VAL A 3 -33.82 8.46 -13.31
CA VAL A 3 -32.87 7.97 -14.30
C VAL A 3 -31.74 8.98 -14.42
N VAL A 4 -30.52 8.58 -14.06
CA VAL A 4 -29.32 9.40 -14.13
C VAL A 4 -28.65 9.29 -15.51
N HIS A 5 -28.61 8.07 -16.07
CA HIS A 5 -28.00 7.78 -17.36
C HIS A 5 -29.01 7.12 -18.28
N ALA A 6 -29.63 7.90 -19.19
CA ALA A 6 -30.70 7.41 -20.07
C ALA A 6 -30.21 6.32 -21.04
N ARG A 7 -28.98 6.40 -21.53
CA ARG A 7 -28.34 5.46 -22.46
C ARG A 7 -27.03 4.94 -21.85
N CYS A 8 -27.09 3.75 -21.27
CA CYS A 8 -25.95 3.18 -20.53
C CYS A 8 -25.78 1.69 -20.82
N CYS A 9 -24.58 1.20 -20.49
CA CYS A 9 -24.21 -0.19 -20.69
C CYS A 9 -23.60 -0.79 -19.42
N GLY A 10 -23.98 -2.03 -19.11
CA GLY A 10 -23.35 -2.87 -18.10
C GLY A 10 -22.61 -4.03 -18.76
N ILE A 11 -21.36 -4.25 -18.35
CA ILE A 11 -20.51 -5.34 -18.84
C ILE A 11 -20.10 -6.24 -17.68
N ASP A 12 -20.47 -7.51 -17.75
CA ASP A 12 -19.89 -8.54 -16.93
C ASP A 12 -18.68 -9.15 -17.65
N VAL A 13 -17.49 -9.03 -17.02
CA VAL A 13 -16.21 -9.32 -17.66
C VAL A 13 -15.66 -10.65 -17.17
N HIS A 14 -15.44 -11.58 -18.12
CA HIS A 14 -14.72 -12.84 -17.92
C HIS A 14 -13.47 -12.89 -18.78
N GLN A 15 -12.63 -13.91 -18.57
CA GLN A 15 -11.38 -14.08 -19.31
C GLN A 15 -11.57 -14.19 -20.82
N ALA A 16 -12.54 -14.97 -21.29
CA ALA A 16 -12.73 -15.29 -22.70
C ALA A 16 -14.02 -14.69 -23.31
N LYS A 17 -14.92 -14.16 -22.49
CA LYS A 17 -16.22 -13.64 -22.94
C LYS A 17 -16.67 -12.44 -22.13
N LEU A 18 -17.45 -11.59 -22.76
CA LEU A 18 -18.14 -10.46 -22.14
C LEU A 18 -19.65 -10.67 -22.28
N ALA A 19 -20.39 -10.48 -21.18
CA ALA A 19 -21.84 -10.38 -21.22
C ALA A 19 -22.22 -8.90 -21.10
N VAL A 20 -22.76 -8.36 -22.19
CA VAL A 20 -23.02 -6.92 -22.37
C VAL A 20 -24.51 -6.67 -22.39
N CYS A 21 -24.96 -5.66 -21.70
CA CYS A 21 -26.36 -5.20 -21.75
C CYS A 21 -26.39 -3.69 -21.88
N VAL A 22 -26.95 -3.19 -23.00
CA VAL A 22 -27.29 -1.79 -23.18
C VAL A 22 -28.71 -1.58 -22.67
N SER A 23 -28.92 -0.56 -21.85
CA SER A 23 -30.21 -0.12 -21.35
C SER A 23 -30.48 1.31 -21.85
N ILE A 24 -31.57 1.46 -22.60
CA ILE A 24 -32.06 2.74 -23.13
C ILE A 24 -33.39 3.04 -22.50
N LYS A 25 -33.54 4.21 -21.88
CA LYS A 25 -34.79 4.67 -21.31
C LYS A 25 -35.16 6.05 -21.84
N GLU A 26 -36.09 6.07 -22.76
CA GLU A 26 -36.70 7.29 -23.32
C GLU A 26 -38.13 7.42 -22.83
N SER A 27 -38.37 8.43 -22.01
CA SER A 27 -39.69 8.74 -21.41
C SER A 27 -40.34 7.55 -20.71
N VAL A 28 -41.28 6.85 -21.39
CA VAL A 28 -42.08 5.74 -20.84
C VAL A 28 -41.53 4.37 -21.23
N ARG A 29 -40.78 4.27 -22.34
CA ARG A 29 -40.26 2.98 -22.85
C ARG A 29 -38.88 2.71 -22.32
N SER A 30 -38.62 1.47 -21.88
CA SER A 30 -37.29 0.95 -21.53
C SER A 30 -36.97 -0.20 -22.48
N GLU A 31 -35.89 -0.05 -23.22
CA GLU A 31 -35.41 -1.08 -24.16
C GLU A 31 -34.06 -1.62 -23.68
N LYS A 32 -33.85 -2.92 -23.81
CA LYS A 32 -32.62 -3.59 -23.45
C LYS A 32 -32.09 -4.42 -24.61
N PHE A 33 -30.83 -4.16 -24.97
CA PHE A 33 -30.12 -4.91 -25.99
C PHE A 33 -29.00 -5.71 -25.34
N LYS A 34 -28.94 -7.01 -25.66
CA LYS A 34 -27.96 -7.94 -25.07
C LYS A 34 -27.03 -8.47 -26.15
N LEU A 35 -25.76 -8.53 -25.82
CA LEU A 35 -24.71 -9.04 -26.68
C LEU A 35 -23.74 -9.91 -25.83
N CYS A 36 -23.35 -11.05 -26.39
CA CYS A 36 -22.19 -11.81 -25.91
C CYS A 36 -21.09 -11.73 -26.96
N CYS A 37 -19.88 -11.31 -26.57
CA CYS A 37 -18.73 -11.26 -27.44
C CYS A 37 -17.49 -11.79 -26.73
N GLY A 38 -16.43 -12.08 -27.49
CA GLY A 38 -15.15 -12.44 -26.94
C GLY A 38 -14.34 -11.22 -26.47
N THR A 39 -13.09 -11.48 -26.08
CA THR A 39 -12.20 -10.47 -25.51
C THR A 39 -11.00 -10.16 -26.41
N THR A 40 -11.00 -10.62 -27.66
CA THR A 40 -9.98 -10.27 -28.65
C THR A 40 -10.09 -8.80 -29.05
N THR A 41 -8.98 -8.19 -29.46
CA THR A 41 -8.96 -6.79 -29.89
C THR A 41 -10.02 -6.49 -30.96
N ALA A 42 -10.16 -7.39 -31.96
CA ALA A 42 -11.13 -7.21 -33.02
C ALA A 42 -12.59 -7.24 -32.50
N GLU A 43 -12.88 -8.07 -31.52
CA GLU A 43 -14.22 -8.13 -30.90
C GLU A 43 -14.50 -6.94 -29.98
N LEU A 44 -13.47 -6.45 -29.27
CA LEU A 44 -13.61 -5.22 -28.46
C LEU A 44 -13.81 -3.98 -29.33
N LEU A 45 -13.16 -3.89 -30.49
CA LEU A 45 -13.44 -2.82 -31.47
C LEU A 45 -14.87 -2.87 -31.98
N ARG A 46 -15.35 -4.08 -32.39
CA ARG A 46 -16.77 -4.25 -32.80
C ARG A 46 -17.73 -3.91 -31.66
N LEU A 47 -17.35 -4.22 -30.41
CA LEU A 47 -18.15 -3.84 -29.25
C LEU A 47 -18.22 -2.31 -29.11
N ALA A 48 -17.10 -1.61 -29.29
CA ALA A 48 -17.09 -0.14 -29.25
C ALA A 48 -18.01 0.47 -30.32
N ASP A 49 -17.91 -0.01 -31.58
CA ASP A 49 -18.78 0.42 -32.68
C ASP A 49 -20.27 0.13 -32.37
N TRP A 50 -20.56 -1.05 -31.82
CA TRP A 50 -21.93 -1.44 -31.45
C TRP A 50 -22.48 -0.53 -30.34
N LEU A 51 -21.68 -0.18 -29.33
CA LEU A 51 -22.06 0.74 -28.26
C LEU A 51 -22.31 2.15 -28.80
N GLN A 52 -21.48 2.64 -29.74
CA GLN A 52 -21.66 3.92 -30.41
C GLN A 52 -22.95 3.94 -31.24
N GLY A 53 -23.26 2.85 -31.98
CA GLY A 53 -24.49 2.71 -32.73
C GLY A 53 -25.75 2.81 -31.87
N HIS A 54 -25.69 2.39 -30.61
CA HIS A 54 -26.77 2.55 -29.63
C HIS A 54 -26.71 3.89 -28.87
N GLN A 55 -25.76 4.79 -29.23
CA GLN A 55 -25.57 6.10 -28.59
C GLN A 55 -25.35 5.99 -27.06
N VAL A 56 -24.65 4.94 -26.62
CA VAL A 56 -24.32 4.75 -25.22
C VAL A 56 -23.40 5.89 -24.75
N THR A 57 -23.70 6.47 -23.61
CA THR A 57 -22.90 7.54 -23.00
C THR A 57 -22.00 7.04 -21.88
N HIS A 58 -22.48 6.07 -21.10
CA HIS A 58 -21.80 5.54 -19.92
C HIS A 58 -21.75 4.01 -19.94
N VAL A 59 -20.59 3.47 -19.54
CA VAL A 59 -20.36 2.03 -19.45
C VAL A 59 -19.85 1.68 -18.06
N ALA A 60 -20.52 0.76 -17.37
CA ALA A 60 -20.03 0.19 -16.14
C ALA A 60 -19.55 -1.25 -16.33
N MET A 61 -18.46 -1.61 -15.67
CA MET A 61 -17.95 -2.98 -15.64
C MET A 61 -17.54 -3.39 -14.24
N GLU A 62 -17.65 -4.69 -13.92
CA GLU A 62 -17.22 -5.21 -12.62
C GLU A 62 -15.70 -5.39 -12.58
N ALA A 63 -15.06 -5.02 -11.47
CA ALA A 63 -13.62 -5.16 -11.24
C ALA A 63 -13.24 -6.63 -10.95
N THR A 64 -13.36 -7.52 -11.93
CA THR A 64 -13.03 -8.94 -11.80
C THR A 64 -11.59 -9.19 -12.25
N GLY A 65 -10.68 -9.47 -11.29
CA GLY A 65 -9.27 -9.77 -11.55
C GLY A 65 -8.58 -8.68 -12.37
N VAL A 66 -7.94 -9.08 -13.49
CA VAL A 66 -7.25 -8.18 -14.44
C VAL A 66 -7.98 -8.05 -15.77
N TYR A 67 -9.05 -8.82 -15.97
CA TYR A 67 -9.71 -8.98 -17.26
C TYR A 67 -10.46 -7.73 -17.75
N TRP A 68 -10.83 -6.84 -16.84
CA TRP A 68 -11.46 -5.56 -17.17
C TRP A 68 -10.48 -4.56 -17.83
N LYS A 69 -9.16 -4.68 -17.60
CA LYS A 69 -8.17 -3.72 -18.11
C LYS A 69 -8.18 -3.57 -19.64
N PRO A 70 -8.13 -4.65 -20.46
CA PRO A 70 -8.21 -4.52 -21.92
C PRO A 70 -9.50 -3.86 -22.39
N VAL A 71 -10.62 -4.20 -21.77
CA VAL A 71 -11.93 -3.61 -22.11
C VAL A 71 -11.94 -2.12 -21.78
N TRP A 72 -11.43 -1.75 -20.59
CA TRP A 72 -11.29 -0.36 -20.17
C TRP A 72 -10.46 0.45 -21.16
N HIS A 73 -9.25 0.00 -21.48
CA HIS A 73 -8.34 0.73 -22.37
C HIS A 73 -8.90 0.90 -23.78
N MET A 74 -9.73 -0.04 -24.25
CA MET A 74 -10.34 0.04 -25.55
C MET A 74 -11.51 1.04 -25.61
N LEU A 75 -12.21 1.21 -24.50
CA LEU A 75 -13.38 2.08 -24.39
C LEU A 75 -13.05 3.47 -23.80
N GLU A 76 -11.85 3.62 -23.20
CA GLU A 76 -11.42 4.87 -22.58
C GLU A 76 -11.36 6.01 -23.59
N GLY A 77 -11.85 7.19 -23.19
CA GLY A 77 -11.95 8.37 -24.08
C GLY A 77 -13.15 8.40 -25.01
N GLN A 78 -13.90 7.29 -25.16
CA GLN A 78 -15.09 7.22 -26.00
C GLN A 78 -16.39 7.27 -25.16
N PHE A 79 -16.34 6.74 -23.94
CA PHE A 79 -17.49 6.63 -23.03
C PHE A 79 -17.13 7.09 -21.62
N GLY A 80 -18.13 7.51 -20.85
CA GLY A 80 -17.99 7.69 -19.41
C GLY A 80 -17.85 6.32 -18.73
N LEU A 81 -16.64 5.93 -18.33
CA LEU A 81 -16.37 4.60 -17.78
C LEU A 81 -16.49 4.57 -16.26
N LEU A 82 -17.11 3.52 -15.73
CA LEU A 82 -17.23 3.27 -14.31
C LEU A 82 -16.82 1.82 -13.99
N LEU A 83 -15.77 1.67 -13.15
CA LEU A 83 -15.36 0.36 -12.64
C LEU A 83 -16.06 0.09 -11.31
N ALA A 84 -17.07 -0.79 -11.30
CA ALA A 84 -17.86 -1.09 -10.13
C ALA A 84 -17.13 -2.05 -9.16
N ASN A 85 -17.29 -1.80 -7.85
CA ASN A 85 -16.74 -2.68 -6.83
C ASN A 85 -17.61 -3.95 -6.73
N PRO A 86 -17.02 -5.17 -6.86
CA PRO A 86 -17.74 -6.44 -6.77
C PRO A 86 -18.55 -6.61 -5.47
N THR A 87 -18.08 -6.07 -4.36
CA THR A 87 -18.77 -6.14 -3.07
C THR A 87 -20.07 -5.34 -3.09
N GLN A 88 -20.11 -4.20 -3.77
CA GLN A 88 -21.32 -3.38 -3.92
C GLN A 88 -22.32 -4.04 -4.85
N VAL A 89 -21.85 -4.56 -5.99
CA VAL A 89 -22.70 -5.28 -6.95
C VAL A 89 -23.35 -6.51 -6.28
N LYS A 90 -22.62 -7.22 -5.42
CA LYS A 90 -23.14 -8.39 -4.68
C LYS A 90 -24.10 -8.03 -3.54
N ALA A 91 -23.94 -6.87 -2.91
CA ALA A 91 -24.78 -6.43 -1.79
C ALA A 91 -26.21 -6.08 -2.25
N LEU A 92 -26.40 -5.71 -3.50
CA LEU A 92 -27.69 -5.42 -4.10
C LEU A 92 -28.33 -6.74 -4.56
N ARG A 93 -29.34 -7.25 -3.85
CA ARG A 93 -29.96 -8.59 -4.02
C ARG A 93 -30.61 -8.83 -5.40
N GLY A 94 -30.43 -10.04 -5.97
CA GLY A 94 -31.07 -10.52 -7.20
C GLY A 94 -30.66 -11.96 -7.55
N ARG A 95 -31.44 -12.67 -8.44
CA ARG A 95 -31.14 -14.05 -8.91
C ARG A 95 -29.96 -14.04 -9.89
N LYS A 96 -29.03 -14.97 -9.75
CA LYS A 96 -27.79 -15.12 -10.55
C LYS A 96 -28.00 -15.84 -11.86
N THR A 97 -27.61 -15.21 -12.98
CA THR A 97 -27.21 -15.85 -14.25
C THR A 97 -26.31 -14.86 -14.99
N ASP A 98 -25.26 -15.31 -15.72
CA ASP A 98 -24.24 -14.46 -16.37
C ASP A 98 -24.85 -13.33 -17.25
N LEU A 99 -25.87 -13.61 -18.06
CA LEU A 99 -26.59 -12.60 -18.86
C LEU A 99 -27.36 -11.59 -18.02
N LYS A 100 -27.76 -11.97 -16.80
CA LYS A 100 -28.43 -11.09 -15.85
C LYS A 100 -27.47 -10.20 -15.08
N ASP A 101 -26.18 -10.56 -14.99
CA ASP A 101 -25.19 -9.77 -14.26
C ASP A 101 -24.81 -8.51 -15.04
N GLY A 102 -24.61 -8.57 -16.37
CA GLY A 102 -24.50 -7.39 -17.23
C GLY A 102 -25.73 -6.50 -17.20
N GLU A 103 -26.95 -7.09 -17.24
CA GLU A 103 -28.20 -6.37 -17.12
C GLU A 103 -28.34 -5.64 -15.77
N ARG A 104 -27.96 -6.31 -14.66
CA ARG A 104 -27.96 -5.71 -13.33
C ARG A 104 -27.00 -4.53 -13.22
N ILE A 105 -25.80 -4.67 -13.79
CA ILE A 105 -24.80 -3.58 -13.79
C ILE A 105 -25.37 -2.38 -14.57
N ALA A 106 -26.03 -2.61 -15.72
CA ALA A 106 -26.71 -1.57 -16.50
C ALA A 106 -27.81 -0.88 -15.70
N ASP A 107 -28.70 -1.67 -15.05
CA ASP A 107 -29.80 -1.13 -14.24
C ASP A 107 -29.29 -0.27 -13.06
N PHE A 108 -28.21 -0.70 -12.38
CA PHE A 108 -27.62 0.07 -11.30
C PHE A 108 -26.93 1.33 -11.80
N LEU A 109 -26.25 1.28 -12.95
CA LEU A 109 -25.65 2.44 -13.58
C LEU A 109 -26.72 3.44 -13.99
N GLN A 110 -27.80 2.97 -14.61
CA GLN A 110 -28.91 3.81 -15.07
C GLN A 110 -29.54 4.66 -13.95
N HIS A 111 -29.56 4.13 -12.73
CA HIS A 111 -30.13 4.80 -11.55
C HIS A 111 -29.08 5.44 -10.63
N GLY A 112 -27.79 5.52 -11.04
CA GLY A 112 -26.72 6.13 -10.25
C GLY A 112 -26.38 5.39 -8.94
N LEU A 113 -26.69 4.09 -8.84
CA LEU A 113 -26.50 3.28 -7.63
C LEU A 113 -25.06 2.71 -7.50
N LEU A 114 -24.27 2.80 -8.57
CA LEU A 114 -22.89 2.31 -8.57
C LEU A 114 -21.92 3.41 -8.15
N GLN A 115 -21.03 3.07 -7.23
CA GLN A 115 -19.88 3.90 -6.92
C GLN A 115 -18.65 3.37 -7.68
N GLY A 116 -18.01 4.23 -8.45
CA GLY A 116 -16.82 3.90 -9.21
C GLY A 116 -15.59 3.65 -8.30
N SER A 117 -14.85 2.61 -8.63
CA SER A 117 -13.51 2.42 -8.10
C SER A 117 -12.53 3.36 -8.81
N PHE A 118 -11.54 3.88 -8.09
CA PHE A 118 -10.51 4.71 -8.69
C PHE A 118 -9.65 3.92 -9.68
N VAL A 119 -9.71 4.29 -10.95
CA VAL A 119 -8.84 3.81 -12.01
C VAL A 119 -7.90 4.96 -12.38
N PRO A 120 -6.59 4.87 -12.10
CA PRO A 120 -5.68 5.94 -12.42
C PRO A 120 -5.40 6.02 -13.93
N PRO A 121 -4.93 7.17 -14.43
CA PRO A 121 -4.46 7.30 -15.81
C PRO A 121 -3.37 6.28 -16.17
N GLN A 122 -3.26 5.92 -17.45
CA GLN A 122 -2.35 4.87 -17.93
C GLN A 122 -0.90 5.00 -17.43
N PRO A 123 -0.26 6.19 -17.39
CA PRO A 123 1.11 6.31 -16.84
C PRO A 123 1.20 5.89 -15.38
N ILE A 124 0.19 6.20 -14.56
CA ILE A 124 0.14 5.79 -13.15
C ILE A 124 -0.17 4.29 -13.03
N GLN A 125 -0.97 3.71 -13.94
CA GLN A 125 -1.18 2.26 -13.97
C GLN A 125 0.13 1.51 -14.24
N GLN A 126 0.94 1.98 -15.20
CA GLN A 126 2.25 1.39 -15.51
C GLN A 126 3.21 1.51 -14.32
N LEU A 127 3.29 2.67 -13.68
CA LEU A 127 4.06 2.87 -12.46
C LEU A 127 3.60 1.94 -11.33
N ARG A 128 2.30 1.74 -11.19
CA ARG A 128 1.72 0.82 -10.20
C ARG A 128 2.15 -0.61 -10.44
N ASP A 129 2.13 -1.08 -11.67
CA ASP A 129 2.56 -2.42 -12.03
C ASP A 129 4.07 -2.62 -11.76
N LEU A 130 4.92 -1.63 -12.07
CA LEU A 130 6.35 -1.63 -11.76
C LEU A 130 6.62 -1.62 -10.24
N ALA A 131 5.99 -0.72 -9.49
CA ALA A 131 6.19 -0.60 -8.05
C ALA A 131 5.74 -1.86 -7.29
N ARG A 132 4.64 -2.47 -7.70
CA ARG A 132 4.14 -3.74 -7.15
C ARG A 132 5.08 -4.90 -7.48
N SER A 133 5.55 -5.00 -8.72
CA SER A 133 6.51 -6.02 -9.15
C SER A 133 7.81 -5.89 -8.37
N ARG A 134 8.37 -4.69 -8.26
CA ARG A 134 9.55 -4.40 -7.43
C ARG A 134 9.34 -4.85 -5.99
N THR A 135 8.17 -4.53 -5.40
CA THR A 135 7.85 -4.90 -4.01
C THR A 135 7.74 -6.41 -3.84
N THR A 136 7.17 -7.12 -4.81
CA THR A 136 7.06 -8.58 -4.82
C THR A 136 8.46 -9.22 -4.88
N LEU A 137 9.33 -8.77 -5.80
CA LEU A 137 10.71 -9.24 -5.89
C LEU A 137 11.48 -9.00 -4.59
N LYS A 138 11.27 -7.85 -3.93
CA LYS A 138 11.90 -7.57 -2.63
C LYS A 138 11.42 -8.54 -1.53
N GLN A 139 10.14 -8.92 -1.54
CA GLN A 139 9.62 -9.92 -0.61
C GLN A 139 10.20 -11.31 -0.88
N GLU A 140 10.37 -11.69 -2.14
CA GLU A 140 11.03 -12.94 -2.53
C GLU A 140 12.49 -12.94 -2.07
N GLN A 141 13.21 -11.84 -2.28
CA GLN A 141 14.58 -11.69 -1.79
C GLN A 141 14.68 -11.88 -0.27
N VAL A 142 13.73 -11.32 0.50
CA VAL A 142 13.66 -11.53 1.96
C VAL A 142 13.38 -13.01 2.28
N ARG A 143 12.50 -13.69 1.52
CA ARG A 143 12.23 -15.13 1.71
C ARG A 143 13.48 -15.97 1.47
N ILE A 144 14.28 -15.65 0.44
CA ILE A 144 15.56 -16.31 0.17
C ILE A 144 16.53 -16.10 1.34
N GLY A 145 16.68 -14.87 1.83
CA GLY A 145 17.49 -14.59 3.02
C GLY A 145 17.06 -15.40 4.26
N ASN A 146 15.75 -15.62 4.44
CA ASN A 146 15.26 -16.47 5.53
C ASN A 146 15.58 -17.95 5.32
N ARG A 147 15.60 -18.45 4.06
CA ARG A 147 16.04 -19.82 3.77
C ARG A 147 17.52 -20.00 4.09
N ILE A 148 18.39 -19.04 3.73
CA ILE A 148 19.81 -19.08 4.10
C ILE A 148 19.97 -19.11 5.62
N ARG A 149 19.25 -18.24 6.37
CA ARG A 149 19.29 -18.26 7.84
C ARG A 149 18.89 -19.62 8.41
N LYS A 150 17.88 -20.28 7.83
CA LYS A 150 17.46 -21.62 8.26
C LYS A 150 18.57 -22.66 8.05
N VAL A 151 19.27 -22.62 6.93
CA VAL A 151 20.42 -23.52 6.67
C VAL A 151 21.57 -23.24 7.66
N LEU A 152 21.83 -21.98 7.98
CA LEU A 152 22.83 -21.61 9.01
C LEU A 152 22.46 -22.13 10.39
N GLU A 153 21.17 -22.03 10.78
CA GLU A 153 20.69 -22.57 12.06
C GLU A 153 20.82 -24.08 12.13
N ASP A 154 20.56 -24.81 11.03
CA ASP A 154 20.74 -26.25 10.90
C ASP A 154 22.23 -26.64 11.08
N ALA A 155 23.14 -25.88 10.51
CA ALA A 155 24.59 -26.02 10.66
C ALA A 155 25.13 -25.53 12.03
N ASN A 156 24.27 -25.11 12.94
CA ASN A 156 24.62 -24.44 14.22
C ASN A 156 25.49 -23.18 14.06
N VAL A 157 25.36 -22.46 12.95
CA VAL A 157 26.03 -21.18 12.71
C VAL A 157 25.10 -20.04 13.12
N LYS A 158 25.41 -19.37 14.23
CA LYS A 158 24.51 -18.40 14.92
C LYS A 158 24.71 -16.95 14.50
N LEU A 159 24.97 -16.67 13.22
CA LEU A 159 25.18 -15.30 12.73
C LEU A 159 24.03 -14.34 13.07
N SER A 160 22.78 -14.83 13.04
CA SER A 160 21.60 -14.03 13.35
C SER A 160 21.55 -13.53 14.81
N SER A 161 22.28 -14.15 15.73
CA SER A 161 22.35 -13.70 17.14
C SER A 161 23.30 -12.52 17.33
N VAL A 162 24.27 -12.36 16.43
CA VAL A 162 25.33 -11.33 16.53
C VAL A 162 25.08 -10.15 15.62
N MET A 163 24.54 -10.40 14.41
CA MET A 163 24.29 -9.38 13.41
C MET A 163 22.81 -9.26 13.07
N SER A 164 22.31 -8.05 13.00
CA SER A 164 20.90 -7.76 12.68
C SER A 164 20.57 -8.06 11.22
N ASP A 165 21.55 -7.97 10.32
CA ASP A 165 21.39 -8.23 8.88
C ASP A 165 22.45 -9.19 8.37
N VAL A 166 22.10 -10.47 8.30
CA VAL A 166 22.95 -11.54 7.74
C VAL A 166 23.15 -11.38 6.23
N MET A 167 22.21 -10.74 5.53
CA MET A 167 22.29 -10.49 4.09
C MET A 167 22.94 -9.14 3.75
N GLY A 168 23.44 -8.40 4.74
CA GLY A 168 24.25 -7.20 4.54
C GLY A 168 25.64 -7.53 3.99
N VAL A 169 26.45 -6.50 3.73
CA VAL A 169 27.77 -6.63 3.07
C VAL A 169 28.65 -7.65 3.78
N SER A 170 28.91 -7.50 5.08
CA SER A 170 29.79 -8.42 5.84
C SER A 170 29.22 -9.85 5.86
N GLY A 171 27.93 -10.01 6.09
CA GLY A 171 27.31 -11.34 6.14
C GLY A 171 27.41 -12.07 4.80
N ARG A 172 27.15 -11.40 3.68
CA ARG A 172 27.31 -12.00 2.34
C ARG A 172 28.75 -12.36 2.03
N GLU A 173 29.73 -11.56 2.46
CA GLU A 173 31.16 -11.90 2.30
C GLU A 173 31.53 -13.17 3.10
N MET A 174 31.07 -13.26 4.35
CA MET A 174 31.24 -14.47 5.17
C MET A 174 30.57 -15.69 4.52
N LEU A 175 29.32 -15.55 4.08
CA LEU A 175 28.58 -16.63 3.41
C LEU A 175 29.29 -17.11 2.13
N ARG A 176 29.78 -16.19 1.30
CA ARG A 176 30.55 -16.53 0.09
C ARG A 176 31.88 -17.23 0.41
N ALA A 177 32.56 -16.81 1.50
CA ALA A 177 33.76 -17.50 1.95
C ALA A 177 33.46 -18.92 2.43
N MET A 178 32.39 -19.12 3.22
CA MET A 178 31.91 -20.44 3.62
C MET A 178 31.60 -21.34 2.42
N VAL A 179 30.94 -20.81 1.39
CA VAL A 179 30.64 -21.55 0.15
C VAL A 179 31.93 -21.96 -0.58
N ARG A 180 33.00 -21.14 -0.56
CA ARG A 180 34.30 -21.45 -1.14
C ARG A 180 35.12 -22.47 -0.33
N GLY A 181 34.62 -22.92 0.82
CA GLY A 181 35.28 -23.93 1.64
C GLY A 181 36.00 -23.38 2.87
N GLU A 182 35.95 -22.06 3.11
CA GLU A 182 36.52 -21.50 4.35
C GLU A 182 35.74 -21.98 5.58
N ASN A 183 36.48 -22.57 6.53
CA ASN A 183 35.90 -23.18 7.74
C ASN A 183 36.45 -22.54 9.02
N ASP A 184 37.55 -21.78 8.94
CA ASP A 184 38.14 -21.16 10.11
C ASP A 184 37.28 -19.99 10.60
N PRO A 185 36.64 -20.10 11.79
CA PRO A 185 35.82 -19.03 12.35
C PRO A 185 36.62 -17.73 12.53
N ALA A 186 37.93 -17.82 12.74
CA ALA A 186 38.77 -16.64 12.91
C ALA A 186 38.95 -15.90 11.58
N ALA A 187 39.24 -16.62 10.48
CA ALA A 187 39.34 -16.05 9.14
C ALA A 187 38.00 -15.44 8.69
N LEU A 188 36.92 -16.16 8.90
CA LEU A 188 35.56 -15.68 8.57
C LEU A 188 35.19 -14.40 9.33
N ALA A 189 35.53 -14.30 10.63
CA ALA A 189 35.21 -13.13 11.45
C ALA A 189 35.98 -11.88 11.01
N GLN A 190 37.19 -12.02 10.41
CA GLN A 190 37.96 -10.89 9.86
C GLN A 190 37.25 -10.20 8.67
N LEU A 191 36.28 -10.84 8.01
CA LEU A 191 35.45 -10.24 6.97
C LEU A 191 34.44 -9.21 7.52
N ALA A 192 34.38 -9.05 8.85
CA ALA A 192 33.53 -8.05 9.48
C ALA A 192 33.94 -6.62 9.12
N ARG A 193 32.97 -5.78 8.74
CA ARG A 193 33.17 -4.38 8.37
C ARG A 193 32.52 -3.42 9.36
N LYS A 194 33.03 -2.20 9.43
CA LYS A 194 32.50 -1.09 10.22
C LYS A 194 32.26 -1.50 11.69
N ARG A 195 31.06 -1.23 12.23
CA ARG A 195 30.68 -1.54 13.62
C ARG A 195 30.76 -3.02 13.98
N LEU A 196 30.67 -3.91 12.99
CA LEU A 196 30.73 -5.34 13.24
C LEU A 196 32.16 -5.81 13.64
N ARG A 197 33.21 -5.06 13.29
CA ARG A 197 34.60 -5.34 13.71
C ARG A 197 34.79 -5.40 15.23
N GLY A 198 34.05 -4.58 15.97
CA GLY A 198 34.05 -4.63 17.44
C GLY A 198 33.44 -5.91 18.03
N LYS A 199 32.82 -6.76 17.20
CA LYS A 199 32.20 -8.01 17.61
C LYS A 199 32.92 -9.26 17.09
N ILE A 200 34.15 -9.13 16.59
CA ILE A 200 34.93 -10.24 16.04
C ILE A 200 34.99 -11.44 16.99
N PRO A 201 35.33 -11.32 18.30
CA PRO A 201 35.37 -12.48 19.21
C PRO A 201 34.03 -13.23 19.31
N VAL A 202 32.90 -12.48 19.33
CA VAL A 202 31.57 -13.08 19.39
C VAL A 202 31.18 -13.70 18.05
N LEU A 203 31.62 -13.12 16.92
CA LEU A 203 31.42 -13.70 15.58
C LEU A 203 32.19 -15.01 15.43
N GLN A 204 33.42 -15.12 15.92
CA GLN A 204 34.18 -16.36 15.90
C GLN A 204 33.42 -17.49 16.61
N GLN A 205 32.87 -17.23 17.80
CA GLN A 205 32.07 -18.19 18.53
C GLN A 205 30.78 -18.54 17.78
N ALA A 206 30.10 -17.56 17.18
CA ALA A 206 28.86 -17.77 16.45
C ALA A 206 29.05 -18.57 15.14
N MET A 207 30.25 -18.57 14.57
CA MET A 207 30.59 -19.30 13.35
C MET A 207 31.22 -20.67 13.58
N ALA A 208 31.51 -21.04 14.82
CA ALA A 208 32.02 -22.37 15.18
C ALA A 208 30.91 -23.42 15.13
N GLY A 209 30.36 -23.66 13.93
CA GLY A 209 29.30 -24.62 13.65
C GLY A 209 29.81 -25.84 12.85
N THR A 210 28.87 -26.71 12.49
CA THR A 210 29.11 -27.96 11.75
C THR A 210 28.74 -27.82 10.27
N LEU A 211 29.35 -26.87 9.57
CA LEU A 211 29.08 -26.63 8.17
C LEU A 211 29.65 -27.76 7.29
N ASN A 212 28.79 -28.49 6.60
CA ASN A 212 29.19 -29.57 5.67
C ASN A 212 28.96 -29.17 4.21
N GLU A 213 29.30 -30.08 3.27
CA GLU A 213 29.17 -29.84 1.82
C GLU A 213 27.71 -29.56 1.40
N HIS A 214 26.75 -30.27 1.97
CA HIS A 214 25.33 -30.05 1.71
C HIS A 214 24.88 -28.62 2.08
N HIS A 215 25.27 -28.13 3.27
CA HIS A 215 24.96 -26.77 3.70
C HIS A 215 25.58 -25.73 2.75
N ARG A 216 26.86 -25.92 2.33
CA ARG A 216 27.54 -25.02 1.38
C ARG A 216 26.82 -24.98 0.04
N PHE A 217 26.42 -26.15 -0.49
CA PHE A 217 25.66 -26.23 -1.71
C PHE A 217 24.37 -25.43 -1.63
N LEU A 218 23.56 -25.64 -0.59
CA LEU A 218 22.30 -24.92 -0.39
C LEU A 218 22.50 -23.40 -0.25
N ILE A 219 23.49 -22.97 0.58
CA ILE A 219 23.80 -21.56 0.75
C ILE A 219 24.23 -20.94 -0.58
N GLY A 220 25.09 -21.63 -1.35
CA GLY A 220 25.54 -21.19 -2.67
C GLY A 220 24.40 -20.98 -3.65
N GLN A 221 23.49 -21.95 -3.76
CA GLN A 221 22.30 -21.84 -4.62
C GLN A 221 21.41 -20.66 -4.22
N TRP A 222 21.13 -20.51 -2.92
CA TRP A 222 20.28 -19.40 -2.45
C TRP A 222 20.96 -18.04 -2.57
N LEU A 223 22.29 -17.93 -2.42
CA LEU A 223 23.03 -16.70 -2.67
C LEU A 223 22.95 -16.28 -4.13
N GLY A 224 23.08 -17.23 -5.08
CA GLY A 224 22.91 -16.96 -6.51
C GLY A 224 21.55 -16.36 -6.81
N VAL A 225 20.48 -17.00 -6.34
CA VAL A 225 19.11 -16.48 -6.50
C VAL A 225 18.94 -15.10 -5.85
N TRP A 226 19.53 -14.90 -4.68
CA TRP A 226 19.46 -13.60 -3.98
C TRP A 226 20.15 -12.48 -4.78
N ASP A 227 21.32 -12.76 -5.35
CA ASP A 227 22.08 -11.83 -6.19
C ASP A 227 21.33 -11.51 -7.51
N GLU A 228 20.74 -12.53 -8.17
CA GLU A 228 19.88 -12.31 -9.34
C GLU A 228 18.67 -11.42 -9.04
N LEU A 229 18.00 -11.67 -7.91
CA LEU A 229 16.88 -10.83 -7.48
C LEU A 229 17.33 -9.39 -7.21
N ALA A 230 18.54 -9.18 -6.66
CA ALA A 230 19.09 -7.85 -6.44
C ALA A 230 19.24 -7.07 -7.75
N VAL A 231 19.84 -7.70 -8.78
CA VAL A 231 19.99 -7.10 -10.12
C VAL A 231 18.63 -6.78 -10.76
N ARG A 232 17.66 -7.68 -10.63
CA ARG A 232 16.30 -7.45 -11.16
C ARG A 232 15.61 -6.28 -10.46
N ILE A 233 15.72 -6.19 -9.13
CA ILE A 233 15.15 -5.09 -8.34
C ILE A 233 15.74 -3.75 -8.78
N GLU A 234 17.07 -3.68 -9.00
CA GLU A 234 17.75 -2.48 -9.49
C GLU A 234 17.19 -2.02 -10.83
N LYS A 235 17.03 -2.93 -11.81
CA LYS A 235 16.40 -2.60 -13.11
C LYS A 235 14.97 -2.06 -12.98
N PHE A 236 14.18 -2.60 -12.04
CA PHE A 236 12.85 -2.03 -11.76
C PHE A 236 12.94 -0.65 -11.14
N GLU A 237 13.90 -0.42 -10.23
CA GLU A 237 14.12 0.88 -9.60
C GLU A 237 14.54 1.94 -10.63
N GLU A 238 15.45 1.61 -11.53
CA GLU A 238 15.86 2.48 -12.66
C GLU A 238 14.66 2.87 -13.54
N ARG A 239 13.84 1.87 -13.91
CA ARG A 239 12.66 2.13 -14.74
C ARG A 239 11.58 2.95 -14.03
N ILE A 240 11.37 2.70 -12.73
CA ILE A 240 10.46 3.50 -11.90
C ILE A 240 10.99 4.94 -11.81
N GLU A 241 12.28 5.12 -11.57
CA GLU A 241 12.90 6.45 -11.49
C GLU A 241 12.69 7.26 -12.77
N GLU A 242 12.92 6.64 -13.92
CA GLU A 242 12.69 7.26 -15.22
C GLU A 242 11.24 7.72 -15.38
N GLN A 243 10.28 6.84 -15.09
CA GLN A 243 8.86 7.14 -15.24
C GLN A 243 8.32 8.09 -14.15
N MET A 244 9.02 8.23 -13.02
CA MET A 244 8.68 9.17 -11.95
C MET A 244 9.14 10.60 -12.21
N ARG A 245 9.98 10.86 -13.23
CA ARG A 245 10.49 12.21 -13.54
C ARG A 245 9.39 13.27 -13.65
N PRO A 246 8.26 13.03 -14.36
CA PRO A 246 7.16 13.99 -14.42
C PRO A 246 6.52 14.30 -13.06
N PHE A 247 6.65 13.39 -12.10
CA PHE A 247 6.06 13.49 -10.77
C PHE A 247 7.06 13.93 -9.69
N ALA A 248 8.25 14.43 -10.08
CA ALA A 248 9.31 14.84 -9.16
C ALA A 248 8.83 15.83 -8.07
N PRO A 249 7.97 16.84 -8.34
CA PRO A 249 7.44 17.70 -7.29
C PRO A 249 6.66 16.92 -6.22
N ALA A 250 5.84 15.95 -6.62
CA ALA A 250 5.08 15.10 -5.71
C ALA A 250 6.00 14.17 -4.91
N VAL A 251 7.04 13.61 -5.54
CA VAL A 251 8.07 12.80 -4.83
C VAL A 251 8.75 13.65 -3.76
N ASN A 252 9.17 14.88 -4.08
CA ASN A 252 9.81 15.78 -3.14
C ASN A 252 8.88 16.16 -1.98
N ALA A 253 7.61 16.44 -2.26
CA ALA A 253 6.61 16.70 -1.22
C ALA A 253 6.48 15.52 -0.25
N TRP A 254 6.37 14.28 -0.76
CA TRP A 254 6.28 13.10 0.09
C TRP A 254 7.56 12.81 0.86
N THR A 255 8.75 12.96 0.26
CA THR A 255 10.03 12.69 0.93
C THR A 255 10.39 13.72 2.01
N SER A 256 9.75 14.89 2.00
CA SER A 256 9.87 15.87 3.09
C SER A 256 9.21 15.40 4.39
N VAL A 257 8.23 14.48 4.29
CA VAL A 257 7.49 13.96 5.44
C VAL A 257 8.34 12.92 6.19
N PRO A 258 8.46 13.01 7.53
CA PRO A 258 9.23 12.05 8.31
C PRO A 258 8.82 10.60 8.06
N GLY A 259 9.83 9.74 7.88
CA GLY A 259 9.64 8.31 7.66
C GLY A 259 9.27 7.90 6.24
N VAL A 260 9.11 8.85 5.33
CA VAL A 260 8.89 8.59 3.90
C VAL A 260 10.21 8.72 3.15
N ASP A 261 10.76 7.60 2.70
CA ASP A 261 11.89 7.56 1.78
C ASP A 261 11.41 7.61 0.32
N ARG A 262 12.36 7.68 -0.61
CA ARG A 262 12.09 7.76 -2.05
C ARG A 262 11.24 6.58 -2.56
N ILE A 263 11.55 5.37 -2.12
CA ILE A 263 10.83 4.15 -2.53
C ILE A 263 9.40 4.17 -2.01
N THR A 264 9.21 4.62 -0.78
CA THR A 264 7.88 4.79 -0.19
C THR A 264 7.08 5.85 -0.94
N ALA A 265 7.69 7.00 -1.27
CA ALA A 265 7.05 8.05 -2.07
C ALA A 265 6.64 7.54 -3.46
N TRP A 266 7.51 6.80 -4.15
CA TRP A 266 7.19 6.16 -5.43
C TRP A 266 5.99 5.21 -5.31
N THR A 267 5.97 4.38 -4.26
CA THR A 267 4.86 3.45 -4.02
C THR A 267 3.55 4.20 -3.79
N ILE A 268 3.58 5.28 -3.00
CA ILE A 268 2.39 6.09 -2.72
C ILE A 268 1.86 6.72 -4.01
N ILE A 269 2.73 7.37 -4.80
CA ILE A 269 2.35 8.02 -6.06
C ILE A 269 1.85 6.98 -7.08
N ALA A 270 2.50 5.82 -7.19
CA ALA A 270 2.05 4.75 -8.06
C ALA A 270 0.65 4.23 -7.69
N GLU A 271 0.30 4.23 -6.39
CA GLU A 271 -1.01 3.73 -5.95
C GLU A 271 -2.12 4.78 -6.02
N MET A 272 -1.88 6.03 -5.68
CA MET A 272 -2.93 7.05 -5.59
C MET A 272 -2.79 8.20 -6.58
N GLY A 273 -1.72 8.24 -7.37
CA GLY A 273 -1.43 9.36 -8.27
C GLY A 273 -0.82 10.57 -7.56
N ALA A 274 -0.51 11.61 -8.32
CA ALA A 274 -0.09 12.91 -7.81
C ALA A 274 -1.23 13.93 -7.78
N ASP A 275 -2.28 13.72 -8.59
CA ASP A 275 -3.46 14.56 -8.63
C ASP A 275 -4.47 14.10 -7.55
N MET A 276 -4.67 14.96 -6.57
CA MET A 276 -5.60 14.70 -5.46
C MET A 276 -7.07 15.01 -5.78
N SER A 277 -7.38 15.62 -6.91
CA SER A 277 -8.77 15.85 -7.36
C SER A 277 -9.58 14.56 -7.49
N GLN A 278 -8.89 13.43 -7.66
CA GLN A 278 -9.46 12.08 -7.70
C GLN A 278 -10.14 11.66 -6.37
N PHE A 279 -9.78 12.32 -5.28
CA PHE A 279 -10.37 12.06 -3.97
C PHE A 279 -11.05 13.34 -3.46
N PRO A 280 -12.37 13.36 -3.24
CA PRO A 280 -13.09 14.56 -2.82
C PRO A 280 -12.53 15.19 -1.53
N THR A 281 -12.01 14.35 -0.63
CA THR A 281 -11.35 14.81 0.62
C THR A 281 -10.25 13.84 1.05
N ALA A 282 -9.37 14.29 1.92
CA ALA A 282 -8.37 13.42 2.58
C ALA A 282 -9.00 12.22 3.30
N ALA A 283 -10.22 12.36 3.83
CA ALA A 283 -10.95 11.28 4.46
C ALA A 283 -11.35 10.18 3.45
N HIS A 284 -11.73 10.54 2.22
CA HIS A 284 -11.99 9.58 1.14
C HIS A 284 -10.72 8.83 0.75
N ALA A 285 -9.59 9.52 0.61
CA ALA A 285 -8.29 8.89 0.35
C ALA A 285 -7.89 7.91 1.47
N ALA A 286 -8.07 8.30 2.74
CA ALA A 286 -7.77 7.45 3.89
C ALA A 286 -8.70 6.22 3.99
N SER A 287 -9.98 6.37 3.63
CA SER A 287 -10.93 5.26 3.54
C SER A 287 -10.55 4.29 2.43
N TRP A 288 -10.21 4.80 1.24
CA TRP A 288 -9.75 4.02 0.10
C TRP A 288 -8.44 3.25 0.41
N ALA A 289 -7.52 3.88 1.14
CA ALA A 289 -6.29 3.22 1.62
C ALA A 289 -6.55 2.15 2.71
N GLY A 290 -7.77 2.05 3.25
CA GLY A 290 -8.10 1.12 4.33
C GLY A 290 -7.46 1.51 5.67
N LEU A 291 -7.22 2.81 5.91
CA LEU A 291 -6.65 3.33 7.15
C LEU A 291 -7.70 3.89 8.12
N CYS A 292 -8.96 3.99 7.68
CA CYS A 292 -10.07 4.38 8.53
C CYS A 292 -10.66 3.18 9.27
N PRO A 293 -11.14 3.34 10.52
CA PRO A 293 -11.90 2.31 11.20
C PRO A 293 -13.22 2.05 10.47
N GLY A 294 -13.65 0.80 10.41
CA GLY A 294 -15.00 0.45 9.98
C GLY A 294 -16.02 0.97 10.98
N GLN A 295 -17.13 1.50 10.48
CA GLN A 295 -18.27 1.91 11.28
C GLN A 295 -19.34 0.82 11.18
N GLU A 296 -19.12 -0.29 11.87
CA GLU A 296 -20.14 -1.32 12.01
C GLU A 296 -20.86 -1.07 13.34
N GLU A 297 -22.02 -0.40 13.23
CA GLU A 297 -22.92 -0.14 14.36
C GLU A 297 -24.28 -0.79 14.09
N SER A 298 -24.85 -1.41 15.10
CA SER A 298 -26.21 -1.90 15.10
C SER A 298 -26.87 -1.55 16.44
N ALA A 299 -28.06 -0.94 16.37
CA ALA A 299 -28.83 -0.52 17.55
C ALA A 299 -28.01 0.32 18.56
N GLY A 300 -27.19 1.26 18.06
CA GLY A 300 -26.33 2.14 18.91
C GLY A 300 -25.11 1.42 19.51
N LYS A 301 -24.89 0.13 19.23
CA LYS A 301 -23.71 -0.60 19.68
C LYS A 301 -22.69 -0.74 18.55
N ARG A 302 -21.46 -0.32 18.82
CA ARG A 302 -20.33 -0.50 17.90
C ARG A 302 -19.87 -1.95 17.91
N LEU A 303 -20.09 -2.67 16.80
CA LEU A 303 -19.75 -4.09 16.66
C LEU A 303 -18.28 -4.31 16.35
N SER A 304 -17.68 -3.48 15.50
CA SER A 304 -16.27 -3.60 15.11
C SER A 304 -15.59 -2.23 14.94
N GLY A 305 -14.35 -2.14 15.42
CA GLY A 305 -13.44 -1.00 15.16
C GLY A 305 -12.29 -1.38 14.23
N ARG A 306 -12.38 -2.53 13.52
CA ARG A 306 -11.38 -2.95 12.54
C ARG A 306 -11.40 -2.00 11.34
N THR A 307 -10.23 -1.75 10.76
CA THR A 307 -10.14 -1.02 9.50
C THR A 307 -10.72 -1.85 8.37
N ARG A 308 -11.43 -1.20 7.43
CA ARG A 308 -11.94 -1.84 6.23
C ARG A 308 -10.79 -2.37 5.35
N GLN A 309 -11.09 -3.31 4.46
CA GLN A 309 -10.18 -3.65 3.39
C GLN A 309 -10.05 -2.45 2.44
N GLY A 310 -8.81 -2.14 2.06
CA GLY A 310 -8.48 -1.06 1.16
C GLY A 310 -7.26 -1.45 0.33
N ASN A 311 -6.58 -0.47 -0.25
CA ASN A 311 -5.37 -0.73 -1.04
C ASN A 311 -4.24 -1.28 -0.15
N VAL A 312 -3.96 -2.57 -0.30
CA VAL A 312 -2.98 -3.31 0.54
C VAL A 312 -1.55 -2.76 0.37
N TRP A 313 -1.19 -2.33 -0.85
CA TRP A 313 0.13 -1.82 -1.17
C TRP A 313 0.38 -0.46 -0.53
N LEU A 314 -0.55 0.47 -0.70
CA LEU A 314 -0.51 1.79 -0.08
C LEU A 314 -0.51 1.69 1.45
N ARG A 315 -1.41 0.89 2.00
CA ARG A 315 -1.49 0.66 3.45
C ARG A 315 -0.18 0.12 4.02
N ARG A 316 0.47 -0.82 3.32
CA ARG A 316 1.78 -1.37 3.74
C ARG A 316 2.85 -0.29 3.72
N ALA A 317 2.97 0.47 2.63
CA ALA A 317 3.95 1.54 2.48
C ALA A 317 3.79 2.59 3.59
N LEU A 318 2.58 3.09 3.80
CA LEU A 318 2.28 4.07 4.85
C LEU A 318 2.49 3.52 6.28
N THR A 319 2.23 2.23 6.51
CA THR A 319 2.52 1.63 7.82
C THR A 319 4.02 1.52 8.08
N GLN A 320 4.82 1.21 7.06
CA GLN A 320 6.29 1.23 7.17
C GLN A 320 6.81 2.65 7.40
N ALA A 321 6.33 3.63 6.64
CA ALA A 321 6.66 5.04 6.85
C ALA A 321 6.30 5.50 8.27
N ALA A 322 5.14 5.07 8.79
CA ALA A 322 4.70 5.40 10.14
C ALA A 322 5.65 4.88 11.23
N TRP A 323 6.22 3.68 11.05
CA TRP A 323 7.28 3.19 11.95
C TRP A 323 8.52 4.10 11.90
N GLY A 324 8.99 4.49 10.70
CA GLY A 324 10.08 5.45 10.54
C GLY A 324 9.79 6.80 11.20
N ALA A 325 8.61 7.37 10.94
CA ALA A 325 8.16 8.64 11.51
C ALA A 325 8.08 8.59 13.04
N SER A 326 7.63 7.47 13.62
CA SER A 326 7.54 7.29 15.07
C SER A 326 8.90 7.24 15.79
N MET A 327 9.99 7.06 15.04
CA MET A 327 11.35 7.05 15.59
C MET A 327 12.04 8.43 15.55
N LYS A 328 11.59 9.36 14.69
CA LYS A 328 12.22 10.69 14.54
C LYS A 328 12.07 11.50 15.81
N LYS A 329 13.19 11.84 16.45
CA LYS A 329 13.22 12.67 17.68
C LYS A 329 12.67 14.06 17.40
N GLY A 330 11.94 14.63 18.36
CA GLY A 330 11.40 15.99 18.28
C GLY A 330 10.24 16.19 17.30
N SER A 331 9.71 15.12 16.65
CA SER A 331 8.65 15.22 15.66
C SER A 331 7.23 15.06 16.25
N TYR A 332 6.27 15.73 15.61
CA TYR A 332 4.84 15.55 15.86
C TYR A 332 4.42 14.06 15.82
N PHE A 333 4.87 13.31 14.79
CA PHE A 333 4.45 11.91 14.59
C PHE A 333 4.94 11.00 15.70
N LYS A 334 6.14 11.24 16.25
CA LYS A 334 6.63 10.50 17.42
C LYS A 334 5.78 10.79 18.67
N ALA A 335 5.49 12.06 18.94
CA ALA A 335 4.63 12.45 20.06
C ALA A 335 3.22 11.86 19.92
N PHE A 336 2.65 11.92 18.72
CA PHE A 336 1.35 11.34 18.40
C PHE A 336 1.33 9.81 18.61
N TYR A 337 2.36 9.10 18.13
CA TYR A 337 2.50 7.68 18.35
C TYR A 337 2.50 7.31 19.84
N HIS A 338 3.37 7.93 20.64
CA HIS A 338 3.49 7.62 22.08
C HIS A 338 2.19 7.92 22.83
N ARG A 339 1.54 9.06 22.55
CA ARG A 339 0.25 9.41 23.13
C ARG A 339 -0.83 8.35 22.87
N LEU A 340 -0.88 7.82 21.65
CA LEU A 340 -1.85 6.78 21.29
C LEU A 340 -1.45 5.40 21.78
N ALA A 341 -0.17 5.05 21.71
CA ALA A 341 0.33 3.73 22.10
C ALA A 341 0.06 3.43 23.58
N ALA A 342 0.20 4.44 24.44
CA ALA A 342 -0.11 4.33 25.87
C ALA A 342 -1.59 3.99 26.16
N ARG A 343 -2.52 4.43 25.29
CA ARG A 343 -3.98 4.25 25.51
C ARG A 343 -4.59 3.12 24.70
N LYS A 344 -4.14 2.92 23.46
CA LYS A 344 -4.77 2.03 22.47
C LYS A 344 -3.86 0.87 22.00
N GLY A 345 -2.63 0.83 22.52
CA GLY A 345 -1.60 -0.15 22.15
C GLY A 345 -0.89 0.16 20.82
N LYS A 346 0.30 -0.41 20.66
CA LYS A 346 1.24 -0.12 19.57
C LYS A 346 0.66 -0.30 18.16
N LYS A 347 -0.08 -1.41 17.92
CA LYS A 347 -0.65 -1.74 16.60
C LYS A 347 -1.70 -0.72 16.14
N ARG A 348 -2.56 -0.24 17.04
CA ARG A 348 -3.57 0.77 16.70
C ARG A 348 -2.94 2.15 16.56
N ALA A 349 -1.94 2.48 17.38
CA ALA A 349 -1.23 3.73 17.30
C ALA A 349 -0.51 3.90 15.95
N ILE A 350 0.18 2.84 15.45
CA ILE A 350 0.90 2.93 14.19
C ILE A 350 -0.03 3.11 12.99
N VAL A 351 -1.22 2.48 13.00
CA VAL A 351 -2.22 2.70 11.94
C VAL A 351 -2.77 4.14 11.97
N ALA A 352 -2.93 4.73 13.16
CA ALA A 352 -3.34 6.13 13.28
C ALA A 352 -2.25 7.10 12.78
N VAL A 353 -0.97 6.80 13.02
CA VAL A 353 0.15 7.57 12.44
C VAL A 353 0.16 7.42 10.92
N ALA A 354 -0.04 6.22 10.38
CA ALA A 354 -0.14 5.99 8.93
C ALA A 354 -1.30 6.79 8.30
N HIS A 355 -2.45 6.86 8.97
CA HIS A 355 -3.56 7.71 8.58
C HIS A 355 -3.16 9.20 8.57
N ALA A 356 -2.50 9.69 9.64
CA ALA A 356 -2.07 11.06 9.72
C ALA A 356 -1.04 11.42 8.63
N LEU A 357 -0.09 10.51 8.33
CA LEU A 357 0.85 10.66 7.22
C LEU A 357 0.12 10.79 5.88
N LEU A 358 -0.89 9.97 5.62
CA LEU A 358 -1.68 10.06 4.40
C LEU A 358 -2.41 11.39 4.28
N VAL A 359 -3.06 11.83 5.36
CA VAL A 359 -3.75 13.13 5.39
C VAL A 359 -2.76 14.28 5.15
N THR A 360 -1.58 14.24 5.80
CA THR A 360 -0.52 15.22 5.59
C THR A 360 -0.09 15.25 4.12
N GLY A 361 0.28 14.12 3.53
CA GLY A 361 0.71 14.04 2.13
C GLY A 361 -0.37 14.46 1.14
N TYR A 362 -1.64 14.09 1.39
CA TYR A 362 -2.78 14.58 0.62
C TYR A 362 -2.84 16.12 0.63
N MET A 363 -2.71 16.74 1.80
CA MET A 363 -2.75 18.20 1.93
C MET A 363 -1.56 18.89 1.28
N LEU A 364 -0.35 18.29 1.35
CA LEU A 364 0.82 18.82 0.66
C LEU A 364 0.62 18.85 -0.86
N LEU A 365 0.09 17.77 -1.45
CA LEU A 365 -0.19 17.70 -2.88
C LEU A 365 -1.36 18.60 -3.28
N TRP A 366 -2.39 18.71 -2.45
CA TRP A 366 -3.56 19.56 -2.72
C TRP A 366 -3.25 21.05 -2.68
N THR A 367 -2.45 21.47 -1.66
CA THR A 367 -2.17 22.89 -1.43
C THR A 367 -0.87 23.39 -2.05
N GLY A 368 0.04 22.47 -2.46
CA GLY A 368 1.39 22.82 -2.91
C GLY A 368 2.29 23.39 -1.82
N LYS A 369 1.88 23.38 -0.55
CA LYS A 369 2.66 23.92 0.57
C LYS A 369 3.78 22.96 0.96
N ALA A 370 4.89 23.50 1.51
CA ALA A 370 5.95 22.68 2.09
C ALA A 370 5.49 22.04 3.41
N PHE A 371 6.11 20.87 3.72
CA PHE A 371 5.86 20.21 5.01
C PHE A 371 6.51 20.98 6.16
N GLU A 372 5.73 21.27 7.19
CA GLU A 372 6.19 21.83 8.45
C GLU A 372 5.87 20.85 9.58
N ASP A 373 6.90 20.49 10.38
CA ASP A 373 6.71 19.61 11.53
C ASP A 373 6.18 20.44 12.70
N LEU A 374 5.01 20.09 13.20
CA LEU A 374 4.37 20.77 14.35
C LEU A 374 5.13 20.56 15.67
N GLY A 375 6.17 19.72 15.67
CA GLY A 375 7.02 19.45 16.82
C GLY A 375 6.42 18.51 17.87
N SER A 376 7.28 18.11 18.83
CA SER A 376 6.88 17.17 19.89
C SER A 376 5.94 17.79 20.91
N GLU A 377 5.96 19.10 21.07
CA GLU A 377 5.19 19.84 22.08
C GLU A 377 3.78 20.22 21.64
N TYR A 378 3.45 19.99 20.36
CA TYR A 378 2.15 20.35 19.80
C TYR A 378 0.96 19.94 20.67
N PHE A 379 0.98 18.70 21.19
CA PHE A 379 -0.13 18.21 22.02
C PHE A 379 -0.14 18.81 23.43
N GLU A 380 0.97 19.27 23.92
CA GLU A 380 1.10 19.95 25.21
C GLU A 380 0.59 21.39 25.11
N GLN A 381 0.92 22.07 24.00
CA GLN A 381 0.43 23.39 23.70
C GLN A 381 -1.08 23.43 23.45
N LEU A 382 -1.60 22.40 22.73
CA LEU A 382 -3.03 22.32 22.39
C LEU A 382 -3.94 22.19 23.63
N ASP A 383 -3.45 21.62 24.71
CA ASP A 383 -4.22 21.32 25.93
C ASP A 383 -3.45 21.72 27.19
N ARG A 384 -2.79 22.90 27.13
CA ARG A 384 -1.88 23.43 28.17
C ARG A 384 -2.52 23.44 29.54
N GLU A 385 -3.75 23.95 29.67
CA GLU A 385 -4.45 24.02 30.95
C GLU A 385 -4.70 22.63 31.56
N ARG A 386 -5.13 21.69 30.74
CA ARG A 386 -5.40 20.33 31.21
C ARG A 386 -4.11 19.58 31.59
N LEU A 387 -3.02 19.82 30.86
CA LEU A 387 -1.71 19.29 31.21
C LEU A 387 -1.26 19.87 32.56
N THR A 388 -1.36 21.21 32.75
CA THR A 388 -1.01 21.87 33.98
C THR A 388 -1.80 21.32 35.16
N LYS A 389 -3.13 21.23 35.06
CA LYS A 389 -3.99 20.64 36.12
C LYS A 389 -3.57 19.18 36.45
N ARG A 390 -3.20 18.40 35.44
CA ARG A 390 -2.75 17.00 35.62
C ARG A 390 -1.40 16.92 36.35
N LEU A 391 -0.46 17.79 36.00
CA LEU A 391 0.89 17.84 36.63
C LEU A 391 0.79 18.31 38.07
N VAL A 392 0.02 19.35 38.35
CA VAL A 392 -0.27 19.82 39.72
C VAL A 392 -0.83 18.66 40.56
N LYS A 393 -1.91 18.02 40.11
CA LYS A 393 -2.52 16.89 40.82
C LYS A 393 -1.56 15.73 41.04
N ARG A 394 -0.59 15.53 40.17
CA ARG A 394 0.43 14.47 40.34
C ARG A 394 1.46 14.86 41.40
N LEU A 395 1.89 16.11 41.43
CA LEU A 395 2.81 16.63 42.47
C LEU A 395 2.16 16.61 43.83
N GLU A 396 0.89 17.05 43.93
CA GLU A 396 0.11 16.99 45.19
C GLU A 396 0.00 15.55 45.72
N LYS A 397 -0.22 14.54 44.84
CA LYS A 397 -0.23 13.15 45.23
C LYS A 397 1.12 12.62 45.72
N LEU A 398 2.21 13.27 45.34
CA LEU A 398 3.56 12.97 45.85
C LEU A 398 3.91 13.72 47.13
N GLY A 399 2.93 14.45 47.71
CA GLY A 399 3.10 15.20 48.98
C GLY A 399 3.63 16.61 48.82
N HIS A 400 3.65 17.18 47.62
CA HIS A 400 4.10 18.55 47.37
C HIS A 400 2.92 19.52 47.37
N GLN A 401 3.07 20.68 48.01
CA GLN A 401 2.17 21.81 47.85
C GLN A 401 2.59 22.60 46.64
N VAL A 402 1.71 22.74 45.62
CA VAL A 402 2.04 23.35 44.32
C VAL A 402 1.32 24.67 44.17
N SER A 403 2.06 25.78 44.03
CA SER A 403 1.54 27.06 43.58
C SER A 403 2.08 27.39 42.20
N LEU A 404 1.21 27.84 41.29
CA LEU A 404 1.58 28.22 39.93
C LEU A 404 1.66 29.72 39.79
N GLN A 405 2.78 30.21 39.26
CA GLN A 405 2.92 31.61 38.87
C GLN A 405 3.11 31.66 37.34
N PRO A 406 2.42 32.56 36.61
CA PRO A 406 2.68 32.77 35.20
C PRO A 406 4.17 33.11 34.98
N ALA A 407 4.82 32.48 34.03
CA ALA A 407 6.14 32.93 33.59
C ALA A 407 5.98 34.27 32.88
N ALA A 408 6.86 35.23 33.20
CA ALA A 408 6.89 36.56 32.59
C ALA A 408 7.14 36.49 31.09
#